data_04ab3ec9376a4404fb1d6766b94c5e39
#
_entry.id   04ab3ec9376a4404fb1d6766b94c5e39
#
_cell.length_a   1.000
_cell.length_b   1.000
_cell.length_c   1.000
_cell.angle_alpha   90.00
_cell.angle_beta   90.00
_cell.angle_gamma   90.00
#
_symmetry.space_group_name_H-M   'P 1'
#
loop_
_entity.id
_entity.type
_entity.pdbx_description
1 polymer ?
#
loop_
_entity_poly.entity_id
_entity_poly.type
_entity_poly.pdbx_seq_one_letter_code
_entity_poly.pdbx_strand_id
1 'polypeptide(L)'
;MTVPRIGGRPRCLGVFALAAALMALAGCGFHLRGAVAIPPDLTPLYIQSGGVIGDAIEARLQGSGVQTSPTATNAGMILRILSQGRDSRVVAVDRNGRALAYMLTYRVSFDAQDAKGNTLLPPQSITLDRTFDDNPDVAVLGKQLESDIIYQDLASDAADQVLLRLRAGLAKRQSLQPANG
;
A
#
# COMPACT_ATOMS: atom_id res chain seq x y z
N MET A 1 -35.09 -8.53 69.50
CA MET A 1 -33.79 -8.16 69.01
C MET A 1 -33.74 -8.52 67.52
N THR A 2 -33.90 -7.52 66.62
CA THR A 2 -34.07 -7.69 65.19
C THR A 2 -32.84 -7.17 64.53
N VAL A 3 -32.10 -8.02 63.76
CA VAL A 3 -30.90 -7.67 63.04
C VAL A 3 -31.30 -7.23 61.64
N PRO A 4 -30.88 -6.04 61.14
CA PRO A 4 -31.19 -5.63 59.76
C PRO A 4 -30.25 -6.30 58.76
N ARG A 5 -30.82 -6.95 57.73
CA ARG A 5 -30.14 -7.46 56.55
C ARG A 5 -29.75 -6.31 55.61
N ILE A 6 -28.46 -6.08 55.45
CA ILE A 6 -27.91 -5.15 54.45
C ILE A 6 -27.92 -5.84 53.09
N GLY A 7 -28.93 -5.54 52.26
CA GLY A 7 -29.02 -5.97 50.86
C GLY A 7 -28.12 -5.13 49.99
N GLY A 8 -26.86 -5.51 49.78
CA GLY A 8 -25.95 -4.88 48.83
C GLY A 8 -26.37 -5.20 47.39
N ARG A 9 -26.66 -4.16 46.60
CA ARG A 9 -27.17 -4.22 45.24
C ARG A 9 -26.12 -4.74 44.24
N PRO A 10 -26.42 -5.78 43.41
CA PRO A 10 -25.48 -6.36 42.44
C PRO A 10 -25.26 -5.48 41.20
N ARG A 11 -25.77 -4.24 41.19
CA ARG A 11 -25.64 -3.33 40.01
C ARG A 11 -24.24 -2.74 39.83
N CYS A 12 -23.47 -2.57 40.89
CA CYS A 12 -22.11 -2.02 40.80
C CYS A 12 -21.11 -3.02 40.23
N LEU A 13 -21.28 -4.34 40.46
CA LEU A 13 -20.40 -5.36 39.89
C LEU A 13 -20.52 -5.45 38.36
N GLY A 14 -21.73 -5.31 37.81
CA GLY A 14 -21.98 -5.33 36.37
C GLY A 14 -21.34 -4.15 35.65
N VAL A 15 -21.37 -2.96 36.23
CA VAL A 15 -20.73 -1.75 35.65
C VAL A 15 -19.20 -1.87 35.67
N PHE A 16 -18.62 -2.42 36.74
CA PHE A 16 -17.17 -2.66 36.83
C PHE A 16 -16.71 -3.74 35.83
N ALA A 17 -17.48 -4.82 35.66
CA ALA A 17 -17.17 -5.86 34.67
C ALA A 17 -17.26 -5.33 33.24
N LEU A 18 -18.25 -4.50 32.93
CA LEU A 18 -18.39 -3.86 31.60
C LEU A 18 -17.27 -2.87 31.34
N ALA A 19 -16.87 -2.06 32.29
CA ALA A 19 -15.75 -1.13 32.18
C ALA A 19 -14.40 -1.85 31.97
N ALA A 20 -14.17 -2.95 32.71
CA ALA A 20 -13.00 -3.79 32.56
C ALA A 20 -12.94 -4.47 31.15
N ALA A 21 -14.07 -4.93 30.63
CA ALA A 21 -14.18 -5.51 29.31
C ALA A 21 -13.91 -4.46 28.21
N LEU A 22 -14.40 -3.24 28.36
CA LEU A 22 -14.13 -2.13 27.44
C LEU A 22 -12.65 -1.70 27.45
N MET A 23 -12.00 -1.70 28.63
CA MET A 23 -10.56 -1.42 28.71
C MET A 23 -9.71 -2.55 28.12
N ALA A 24 -10.13 -3.81 28.24
CA ALA A 24 -9.44 -4.94 27.61
C ALA A 24 -9.53 -4.92 26.08
N LEU A 25 -10.62 -4.42 25.51
CA LEU A 25 -10.75 -4.21 24.05
C LEU A 25 -9.87 -3.05 23.53
N ALA A 26 -9.65 -2.01 24.33
CA ALA A 26 -8.77 -0.90 23.99
C ALA A 26 -7.27 -1.28 24.04
N GLY A 27 -6.91 -2.35 24.74
CA GLY A 27 -5.54 -2.87 24.87
C GLY A 27 -5.07 -3.75 23.70
N CYS A 28 -5.95 -4.19 22.80
CA CYS A 28 -5.56 -4.78 21.53
C CYS A 28 -5.02 -3.66 20.64
N GLY A 29 -3.70 -3.43 20.70
CA GLY A 29 -2.98 -2.50 19.84
C GLY A 29 -3.13 -2.85 18.36
N PHE A 30 -4.31 -2.66 17.80
CA PHE A 30 -4.54 -2.66 16.37
C PHE A 30 -3.87 -1.39 15.80
N HIS A 31 -2.55 -1.44 15.65
CA HIS A 31 -1.87 -0.48 14.82
C HIS A 31 -2.35 -0.72 13.38
N LEU A 32 -3.01 0.26 12.82
CA LEU A 32 -3.36 0.27 11.39
C LEU A 32 -2.06 -0.01 10.61
N ARG A 33 -1.96 -1.21 10.06
CA ARG A 33 -0.82 -1.67 9.28
C ARG A 33 -0.86 -0.90 7.97
N GLY A 34 -0.22 0.29 7.90
CA GLY A 34 -0.29 1.09 6.69
C GLY A 34 0.35 2.47 6.75
N ALA A 35 0.62 3.03 7.92
CA ALA A 35 1.31 4.30 7.98
C ALA A 35 2.72 4.17 7.37
N VAL A 36 2.95 4.85 6.25
CA VAL A 36 4.27 4.94 5.64
C VAL A 36 5.08 5.92 6.48
N ALA A 37 5.89 5.39 7.42
CA ALA A 37 6.80 6.22 8.19
C ALA A 37 8.02 6.56 7.31
N ILE A 38 8.07 7.80 6.82
CA ILE A 38 9.24 8.37 6.15
C ILE A 38 9.94 9.27 7.16
N PRO A 39 11.28 9.19 7.29
CA PRO A 39 12.04 10.08 8.15
C PRO A 39 11.77 11.55 7.81
N PRO A 40 11.64 12.46 8.81
CA PRO A 40 11.31 13.86 8.58
C PRO A 40 12.31 14.61 7.68
N ASP A 41 13.58 14.22 7.72
CA ASP A 41 14.67 14.76 6.90
C ASP A 41 14.54 14.39 5.40
N LEU A 42 13.72 13.38 5.08
CA LEU A 42 13.43 12.93 3.72
C LEU A 42 12.05 13.41 3.22
N THR A 43 11.37 14.25 3.97
CA THR A 43 10.10 14.88 3.55
C THR A 43 10.35 16.34 3.12
N PRO A 44 9.54 16.89 2.20
CA PRO A 44 8.48 16.23 1.42
C PRO A 44 9.04 15.29 0.34
N LEU A 45 8.20 14.34 -0.10
CA LEU A 45 8.54 13.37 -1.15
C LEU A 45 8.05 13.86 -2.50
N TYR A 46 8.90 13.79 -3.53
CA TYR A 46 8.55 14.04 -4.92
C TYR A 46 8.51 12.71 -5.70
N ILE A 47 7.44 12.50 -6.51
CA ILE A 47 7.30 11.33 -7.36
C ILE A 47 7.60 11.76 -8.80
N GLN A 48 8.69 11.26 -9.35
CA GLN A 48 9.11 11.56 -10.72
C GLN A 48 8.58 10.51 -11.69
N SER A 49 7.95 10.95 -12.78
CA SER A 49 7.44 10.08 -13.86
C SER A 49 6.41 9.04 -13.40
N GLY A 50 5.60 9.39 -12.39
CA GLY A 50 4.71 8.44 -11.73
C GLY A 50 3.58 7.89 -12.60
N GLY A 51 2.92 8.71 -13.42
CA GLY A 51 1.71 8.30 -14.14
C GLY A 51 0.68 7.66 -13.21
N VAL A 52 -0.05 6.65 -13.67
CA VAL A 52 -1.11 5.99 -12.90
C VAL A 52 -0.62 5.43 -11.55
N ILE A 53 0.57 4.83 -11.51
CA ILE A 53 1.14 4.33 -10.26
C ILE A 53 1.57 5.48 -9.33
N GLY A 54 2.03 6.60 -9.90
CA GLY A 54 2.39 7.79 -9.13
C GLY A 54 1.20 8.38 -8.41
N ASP A 55 0.06 8.50 -9.08
CA ASP A 55 -1.19 8.98 -8.50
C ASP A 55 -1.64 8.06 -7.34
N ALA A 56 -1.52 6.75 -7.55
CA ALA A 56 -1.85 5.75 -6.53
C ALA A 56 -0.91 5.83 -5.31
N ILE A 57 0.39 6.06 -5.51
CA ILE A 57 1.37 6.26 -4.44
C ILE A 57 1.07 7.55 -3.69
N GLU A 58 0.82 8.65 -4.41
CA GLU A 58 0.54 9.96 -3.81
C GLU A 58 -0.69 9.92 -2.91
N ALA A 59 -1.79 9.31 -3.37
CA ALA A 59 -3.01 9.14 -2.57
C ALA A 59 -2.75 8.40 -1.25
N ARG A 60 -1.88 7.37 -1.25
CA ARG A 60 -1.51 6.61 -0.04
C ARG A 60 -0.63 7.41 0.91
N LEU A 61 0.30 8.18 0.37
CA LEU A 61 1.17 9.05 1.16
C LEU A 61 0.35 10.13 1.86
N GLN A 62 -0.56 10.79 1.14
CA GLN A 62 -1.48 11.78 1.71
C GLN A 62 -2.37 11.17 2.79
N GLY A 63 -2.93 9.97 2.55
CA GLY A 63 -3.71 9.22 3.55
C GLY A 63 -2.91 8.82 4.80
N SER A 64 -1.58 8.74 4.69
CA SER A 64 -0.67 8.45 5.80
C SER A 64 -0.09 9.72 6.47
N GLY A 65 -0.49 10.92 6.03
CA GLY A 65 0.01 12.19 6.55
C GLY A 65 1.43 12.55 6.08
N VAL A 66 1.97 11.86 5.08
CA VAL A 66 3.28 12.17 4.50
C VAL A 66 3.11 13.31 3.50
N GLN A 67 3.93 14.35 3.66
CA GLN A 67 3.93 15.48 2.75
C GLN A 67 4.54 15.11 1.40
N THR A 68 3.86 15.48 0.31
CA THR A 68 4.35 15.37 -1.06
C THR A 68 4.72 16.74 -1.61
N SER A 69 5.66 16.79 -2.54
CA SER A 69 6.05 17.99 -3.26
C SER A 69 5.68 17.87 -4.74
N PRO A 70 5.20 18.92 -5.38
CA PRO A 70 4.95 18.93 -6.82
C PRO A 70 6.23 19.03 -7.66
N THR A 71 7.37 19.36 -7.03
CA THR A 71 8.66 19.58 -7.72
C THR A 71 9.81 18.94 -6.97
N ALA A 72 10.84 18.53 -7.72
CA ALA A 72 12.05 17.95 -7.16
C ALA A 72 12.85 18.95 -6.31
N THR A 73 12.79 20.25 -6.63
CA THR A 73 13.60 21.30 -6.00
C THR A 73 13.36 21.43 -4.49
N ASN A 74 12.13 21.18 -4.04
CA ASN A 74 11.74 21.30 -2.64
C ASN A 74 11.58 19.92 -1.95
N ALA A 75 11.99 18.84 -2.61
CA ALA A 75 11.82 17.49 -2.09
C ALA A 75 13.02 17.09 -1.23
N GLY A 76 12.78 16.47 -0.07
CA GLY A 76 13.79 15.77 0.73
C GLY A 76 14.18 14.44 0.11
N MET A 77 13.21 13.78 -0.58
CA MET A 77 13.41 12.52 -1.28
C MET A 77 12.70 12.54 -2.65
N ILE A 78 13.33 11.93 -3.64
CA ILE A 78 12.81 11.75 -4.99
C ILE A 78 12.61 10.26 -5.23
N LEU A 79 11.35 9.82 -5.35
CA LEU A 79 10.99 8.48 -5.81
C LEU A 79 10.83 8.52 -7.33
N ARG A 80 11.68 7.80 -8.05
CA ARG A 80 11.66 7.79 -9.52
C ARG A 80 11.03 6.50 -10.03
N ILE A 81 10.04 6.63 -10.88
CA ILE A 81 9.50 5.52 -11.67
C ILE A 81 10.31 5.44 -12.96
N LEU A 82 11.21 4.45 -13.04
CA LEU A 82 12.15 4.28 -14.14
C LEU A 82 11.48 3.70 -15.37
N SER A 83 10.53 2.78 -15.18
CA SER A 83 9.72 2.20 -16.23
C SER A 83 8.44 1.62 -15.67
N GLN A 84 7.40 1.60 -16.49
CA GLN A 84 6.17 0.86 -16.23
C GLN A 84 5.67 0.26 -17.55
N GLY A 85 5.07 -0.92 -17.48
CA GLY A 85 4.59 -1.64 -18.65
C GLY A 85 3.42 -2.55 -18.32
N ARG A 86 2.57 -2.72 -19.33
CA ARG A 86 1.45 -3.67 -19.33
C ARG A 86 1.71 -4.70 -20.41
N ASP A 87 1.40 -5.96 -20.13
CA ASP A 87 1.49 -7.06 -21.07
C ASP A 87 0.28 -7.98 -20.90
N SER A 88 -0.14 -8.59 -22.00
CA SER A 88 -1.26 -9.54 -22.00
C SER A 88 -0.90 -10.73 -22.86
N ARG A 89 -1.09 -11.94 -22.31
CA ARG A 89 -0.85 -13.18 -23.06
C ARG A 89 -2.01 -14.16 -22.88
N VAL A 90 -2.35 -14.88 -23.93
CA VAL A 90 -3.33 -15.97 -23.87
C VAL A 90 -2.77 -17.10 -23.01
N VAL A 91 -3.56 -17.59 -22.05
CA VAL A 91 -3.19 -18.72 -21.15
C VAL A 91 -4.13 -19.90 -21.28
N ALA A 92 -5.32 -19.72 -21.89
CA ALA A 92 -6.25 -20.80 -22.20
C ALA A 92 -6.93 -20.57 -23.54
N VAL A 93 -7.16 -21.63 -24.30
CA VAL A 93 -7.91 -21.63 -25.57
C VAL A 93 -8.96 -22.73 -25.58
N ASP A 94 -10.04 -22.51 -26.37
CA ASP A 94 -11.04 -23.55 -26.64
C ASP A 94 -10.54 -24.55 -27.70
N ARG A 95 -11.40 -25.53 -28.04
CA ARG A 95 -11.08 -26.55 -29.06
C ARG A 95 -10.89 -25.98 -30.46
N ASN A 96 -11.34 -24.75 -30.71
CA ASN A 96 -11.23 -24.04 -31.99
C ASN A 96 -10.07 -23.05 -32.00
N GLY A 97 -9.25 -22.99 -30.93
CA GLY A 97 -8.13 -22.08 -30.78
C GLY A 97 -8.52 -20.66 -30.38
N ARG A 98 -9.79 -20.40 -29.97
CA ARG A 98 -10.19 -19.08 -29.48
C ARG A 98 -9.75 -18.91 -28.04
N ALA A 99 -9.25 -17.73 -27.70
CA ALA A 99 -8.81 -17.42 -26.34
C ALA A 99 -9.99 -17.51 -25.34
N LEU A 100 -9.77 -18.18 -24.23
CA LEU A 100 -10.69 -18.31 -23.09
C LEU A 100 -10.20 -17.56 -21.87
N ALA A 101 -8.89 -17.38 -21.73
CA ALA A 101 -8.31 -16.62 -20.64
C ALA A 101 -6.99 -15.96 -21.06
N TYR A 102 -6.75 -14.80 -20.48
CA TYR A 102 -5.51 -14.03 -20.60
C TYR A 102 -4.84 -13.89 -19.24
N MET A 103 -3.53 -13.86 -19.23
CA MET A 103 -2.75 -13.37 -18.10
C MET A 103 -2.37 -11.93 -18.40
N LEU A 104 -2.83 -11.02 -17.55
CA LEU A 104 -2.47 -9.61 -17.55
C LEU A 104 -1.32 -9.39 -16.61
N THR A 105 -0.24 -8.81 -17.11
CA THR A 105 0.99 -8.54 -16.34
C THR A 105 1.22 -7.03 -16.26
N TYR A 106 1.48 -6.53 -15.05
CA TYR A 106 1.93 -5.17 -14.81
C TYR A 106 3.34 -5.18 -14.23
N ARG A 107 4.24 -4.42 -14.84
CA ARG A 107 5.63 -4.28 -14.38
C ARG A 107 5.94 -2.84 -14.07
N VAL A 108 6.67 -2.62 -12.99
CA VAL A 108 7.21 -1.31 -12.64
C VAL A 108 8.63 -1.45 -12.13
N SER A 109 9.52 -0.55 -12.57
CA SER A 109 10.87 -0.40 -12.01
C SER A 109 11.00 0.98 -11.40
N PHE A 110 11.61 1.07 -10.24
CA PHE A 110 11.73 2.29 -9.46
C PHE A 110 13.00 2.30 -8.62
N ASP A 111 13.42 3.48 -8.22
CA ASP A 111 14.47 3.73 -7.22
C ASP A 111 14.13 4.97 -6.39
N ALA A 112 14.95 5.28 -5.38
CA ALA A 112 14.82 6.50 -4.61
C ALA A 112 16.18 7.15 -4.33
N GLN A 113 16.19 8.49 -4.38
CA GLN A 113 17.35 9.33 -4.09
C GLN A 113 16.99 10.43 -3.09
N ASP A 114 17.99 10.93 -2.35
CA ASP A 114 17.83 12.16 -1.57
C ASP A 114 17.92 13.41 -2.47
N ALA A 115 17.67 14.59 -1.89
CA ALA A 115 17.79 15.87 -2.59
C ALA A 115 19.18 16.16 -3.17
N LYS A 116 20.22 15.46 -2.69
CA LYS A 116 21.62 15.60 -3.14
C LYS A 116 21.99 14.60 -4.22
N GLY A 117 21.05 13.71 -4.61
CA GLY A 117 21.27 12.66 -5.60
C GLY A 117 21.89 11.37 -5.03
N ASN A 118 22.07 11.26 -3.71
CA ASN A 118 22.56 10.02 -3.12
C ASN A 118 21.46 8.93 -3.17
N THR A 119 21.84 7.72 -3.55
CA THR A 119 20.91 6.60 -3.63
C THR A 119 20.42 6.20 -2.23
N LEU A 120 19.12 6.34 -1.99
CA LEU A 120 18.41 5.85 -0.80
C LEU A 120 17.97 4.40 -0.98
N LEU A 121 17.45 4.09 -2.17
CA LEU A 121 17.03 2.76 -2.56
C LEU A 121 17.55 2.48 -3.97
N PRO A 122 18.35 1.42 -4.18
CA PRO A 122 18.81 1.05 -5.52
C PRO A 122 17.65 0.61 -6.41
N PRO A 123 17.81 0.60 -7.75
CA PRO A 123 16.76 0.17 -8.67
C PRO A 123 16.18 -1.19 -8.31
N GLN A 124 14.87 -1.27 -8.28
CA GLN A 124 14.09 -2.48 -8.01
C GLN A 124 12.98 -2.62 -9.03
N SER A 125 12.51 -3.86 -9.23
CA SER A 125 11.38 -4.16 -10.09
C SER A 125 10.32 -4.95 -9.36
N ILE A 126 9.06 -4.66 -9.68
CA ILE A 126 7.88 -5.39 -9.24
C ILE A 126 7.18 -5.90 -10.48
N THR A 127 6.73 -7.14 -10.46
CA THR A 127 5.88 -7.74 -11.48
C THR A 127 4.67 -8.35 -10.79
N LEU A 128 3.49 -7.99 -11.26
CA LEU A 128 2.21 -8.51 -10.78
C LEU A 128 1.42 -9.08 -11.94
N ASP A 129 0.82 -10.23 -11.73
CA ASP A 129 0.03 -10.94 -12.73
C ASP A 129 -1.38 -11.19 -12.21
N ARG A 130 -2.37 -11.10 -13.11
CA ARG A 130 -3.76 -11.48 -12.83
C ARG A 130 -4.36 -12.17 -14.05
N THR A 131 -5.05 -13.29 -13.82
CA THR A 131 -5.78 -13.98 -14.88
C THR A 131 -7.13 -13.28 -15.09
N PHE A 132 -7.48 -13.11 -16.36
CA PHE A 132 -8.72 -12.53 -16.83
C PHE A 132 -9.41 -13.55 -17.75
N ASP A 133 -10.63 -13.97 -17.38
CA ASP A 133 -11.40 -14.91 -18.19
C ASP A 133 -12.09 -14.17 -19.33
N ASP A 134 -11.81 -14.59 -20.56
CA ASP A 134 -12.38 -14.00 -21.76
C ASP A 134 -13.63 -14.78 -22.19
N ASN A 135 -14.83 -14.28 -21.82
CA ASN A 135 -16.07 -14.83 -22.33
C ASN A 135 -16.24 -14.42 -23.82
N PRO A 136 -16.22 -15.38 -24.77
CA PRO A 136 -16.33 -15.07 -26.20
C PRO A 136 -17.69 -14.42 -26.58
N ASP A 137 -18.70 -14.55 -25.73
CA ASP A 137 -20.03 -14.02 -25.98
C ASP A 137 -20.21 -12.56 -25.52
N VAL A 138 -19.23 -11.98 -24.83
CA VAL A 138 -19.22 -10.57 -24.41
C VAL A 138 -18.65 -9.67 -25.49
N ALA A 139 -19.26 -8.51 -25.69
CA ALA A 139 -18.78 -7.52 -26.65
C ALA A 139 -17.34 -7.07 -26.37
N VAL A 140 -16.54 -6.88 -27.44
CA VAL A 140 -15.12 -6.51 -27.35
C VAL A 140 -14.88 -5.27 -26.48
N LEU A 141 -15.77 -4.26 -26.56
CA LEU A 141 -15.66 -3.05 -25.75
C LEU A 141 -15.76 -3.34 -24.23
N GLY A 142 -16.63 -4.28 -23.83
CA GLY A 142 -16.75 -4.68 -22.43
C GLY A 142 -15.47 -5.33 -21.92
N LYS A 143 -14.81 -6.16 -22.73
CA LYS A 143 -13.54 -6.81 -22.39
C LYS A 143 -12.40 -5.82 -22.22
N GLN A 144 -12.33 -4.79 -23.05
CA GLN A 144 -11.32 -3.73 -22.92
C GLN A 144 -11.49 -2.96 -21.60
N LEU A 145 -12.71 -2.56 -21.28
CA LEU A 145 -13.00 -1.87 -20.02
C LEU A 145 -12.64 -2.74 -18.80
N GLU A 146 -12.96 -4.03 -18.84
CA GLU A 146 -12.64 -4.95 -17.75
C GLU A 146 -11.13 -5.14 -17.59
N SER A 147 -10.39 -5.33 -18.68
CA SER A 147 -8.94 -5.42 -18.63
C SER A 147 -8.28 -4.14 -18.12
N ASP A 148 -8.79 -2.96 -18.49
CA ASP A 148 -8.29 -1.67 -17.99
C ASP A 148 -8.50 -1.50 -16.49
N ILE A 149 -9.65 -1.95 -15.96
CA ILE A 149 -9.92 -1.97 -14.51
C ILE A 149 -8.89 -2.87 -13.80
N ILE A 150 -8.63 -4.06 -14.33
CA ILE A 150 -7.64 -4.99 -13.76
C ILE A 150 -6.23 -4.37 -13.76
N TYR A 151 -5.85 -3.65 -14.83
CA TYR A 151 -4.55 -2.95 -14.85
C TYR A 151 -4.48 -1.79 -13.85
N GLN A 152 -5.58 -1.08 -13.60
CA GLN A 152 -5.63 -0.07 -12.54
C GLN A 152 -5.47 -0.71 -11.15
N ASP A 153 -6.12 -1.84 -10.89
CA ASP A 153 -5.96 -2.60 -9.67
C ASP A 153 -4.52 -3.10 -9.49
N LEU A 154 -3.90 -3.65 -10.54
CA LEU A 154 -2.50 -4.08 -10.51
C LEU A 154 -1.55 -2.91 -10.24
N ALA A 155 -1.79 -1.73 -10.82
CA ALA A 155 -1.00 -0.54 -10.53
C ALA A 155 -1.18 -0.08 -9.07
N SER A 156 -2.40 -0.19 -8.54
CA SER A 156 -2.73 0.07 -7.15
C SER A 156 -1.97 -0.88 -6.20
N ASP A 157 -2.01 -2.18 -6.47
CA ASP A 157 -1.28 -3.20 -5.69
C ASP A 157 0.26 -3.00 -5.78
N ALA A 158 0.75 -2.59 -6.98
CA ALA A 158 2.15 -2.26 -7.16
C ALA A 158 2.58 -1.04 -6.34
N ALA A 159 1.71 -0.02 -6.21
CA ALA A 159 1.97 1.15 -5.38
C ALA A 159 2.18 0.77 -3.90
N ASP A 160 1.38 -0.17 -3.38
CA ASP A 160 1.54 -0.68 -2.02
C ASP A 160 2.89 -1.40 -1.85
N GLN A 161 3.29 -2.20 -2.83
CA GLN A 161 4.59 -2.89 -2.79
C GLN A 161 5.77 -1.92 -2.92
N VAL A 162 5.66 -0.86 -3.75
CA VAL A 162 6.68 0.20 -3.84
C VAL A 162 6.88 0.83 -2.47
N LEU A 163 5.80 1.27 -1.81
CA LEU A 163 5.87 1.89 -0.49
C LEU A 163 6.41 0.94 0.59
N LEU A 164 6.03 -0.35 0.53
CA LEU A 164 6.56 -1.36 1.45
C LEU A 164 8.08 -1.52 1.30
N ARG A 165 8.57 -1.63 0.05
CA ARG A 165 10.01 -1.76 -0.23
C ARG A 165 10.79 -0.50 0.10
N LEU A 166 10.20 0.68 -0.16
CA LEU A 166 10.79 1.96 0.23
C LEU A 166 10.99 2.02 1.74
N ARG A 167 9.97 1.71 2.54
CA ARG A 167 10.07 1.64 4.02
C ARG A 167 11.17 0.68 4.48
N ALA A 168 11.17 -0.54 3.93
CA ALA A 168 12.16 -1.54 4.31
C ALA A 168 13.60 -1.08 3.97
N GLY A 169 13.79 -0.44 2.81
CA GLY A 169 15.08 0.12 2.40
C GLY A 169 15.56 1.24 3.32
N LEU A 170 14.67 2.17 3.68
CA LEU A 170 14.97 3.28 4.58
C LEU A 170 15.29 2.78 6.00
N ALA A 171 14.51 1.84 6.54
CA ALA A 171 14.75 1.25 7.85
C ALA A 171 16.09 0.52 7.92
N LYS A 172 16.45 -0.26 6.89
CA LYS A 172 17.76 -0.91 6.79
C LYS A 172 18.90 0.10 6.78
N ARG A 173 18.72 1.23 6.10
CA ARG A 173 19.75 2.28 6.04
C ARG A 173 19.96 2.96 7.40
N GLN A 174 18.88 3.24 8.14
CA GLN A 174 18.96 3.78 9.49
C GLN A 174 19.69 2.84 10.46
N SER A 175 19.49 1.53 10.35
CA SER A 175 20.17 0.55 11.20
C SER A 175 21.67 0.40 10.87
N LEU A 176 22.10 0.79 9.67
CA LEU A 176 23.51 0.75 9.23
C LEU A 176 24.27 2.05 9.52
N GLN A 177 23.56 3.15 9.85
CA GLN A 177 24.16 4.39 10.34
C GLN A 177 24.08 4.40 11.87
N PRO A 178 25.17 4.00 12.60
CA PRO A 178 25.18 4.15 14.04
C PRO A 178 25.01 5.63 14.36
N ALA A 179 24.20 5.93 15.38
CA ALA A 179 24.01 7.27 15.89
C ALA A 179 25.36 7.85 16.26
N ASN A 180 25.93 8.66 15.38
CA ASN A 180 27.04 9.53 15.74
C ASN A 180 26.44 10.64 16.59
N GLY A 181 26.45 10.40 17.92
CA GLY A 181 26.21 11.40 18.95
C GLY A 181 27.44 12.25 19.17
#